data_b30bb21d2187aaa038ec821a3fe0934c
#
_entry.id   b30bb21d2187aaa038ec821a3fe0934c
#
_cell.length_a   1.000
_cell.length_b   1.000
_cell.length_c   1.000
_cell.angle_alpha   90.00
_cell.angle_beta   90.00
_cell.angle_gamma   90.00
#
_symmetry.space_group_name_H-M   'P 1'
#
loop_
_entity.id
_entity.type
_entity.pdbx_description
1 polymer ?
#
loop_
_entity_poly.entity_id
_entity_poly.type
_entity_poly.pdbx_seq_one_letter_code
_entity_poly.pdbx_strand_id
1 'polypeptide(L)'
;ALEFQAAGAEWLHLVDLDAAFGRGENSALLAEVVGKLDIKVELSGGIRDDESLRRALATGCTRINLGTAALENPDWTAKIIQEYGDRIAVGLDVRGHVLAARGWTKESGDLFETIDRLERDGCARYVVTDVTKDGTLQGPNVQLLQEVCAVTKKPVVASGGISSLADIESLMALNAIGVEGAIVGKALYAGAFTVQEALELTKR
;
A
#
# COMPACT_ATOMS: atom_id res chain seq x y z
N ALA A 1 -11.79 3.88 11.57
CA ALA A 1 -12.21 3.94 10.17
C ALA A 1 -13.26 5.03 9.96
N LEU A 2 -14.40 4.97 10.64
CA LEU A 2 -15.50 5.98 10.52
C LEU A 2 -15.03 7.41 10.84
N GLU A 3 -14.12 7.59 11.81
CA GLU A 3 -13.54 8.89 12.12
C GLU A 3 -12.72 9.46 10.97
N PHE A 4 -11.96 8.62 10.25
CA PHE A 4 -11.19 9.03 9.08
C PHE A 4 -12.13 9.42 7.93
N GLN A 5 -13.19 8.64 7.70
CA GLN A 5 -14.23 9.01 6.74
C GLN A 5 -14.88 10.34 7.10
N ALA A 6 -15.27 10.54 8.36
CA ALA A 6 -15.88 11.78 8.83
C ALA A 6 -14.92 12.98 8.70
N ALA A 7 -13.62 12.77 8.79
CA ALA A 7 -12.59 13.77 8.57
C ALA A 7 -12.35 14.07 7.07
N GLY A 8 -13.02 13.37 6.16
CA GLY A 8 -12.97 13.62 4.72
C GLY A 8 -12.00 12.72 3.94
N ALA A 9 -11.46 11.65 4.55
CA ALA A 9 -10.66 10.68 3.81
C ALA A 9 -11.47 10.07 2.67
N GLU A 10 -10.86 9.95 1.48
CA GLU A 10 -11.47 9.29 0.32
C GLU A 10 -11.06 7.82 0.21
N TRP A 11 -9.93 7.46 0.80
CA TRP A 11 -9.36 6.12 0.84
C TRP A 11 -8.98 5.71 2.25
N LEU A 12 -9.18 4.43 2.53
CA LEU A 12 -8.64 3.76 3.71
C LEU A 12 -7.78 2.57 3.27
N HIS A 13 -6.54 2.49 3.77
CA HIS A 13 -5.73 1.28 3.66
C HIS A 13 -5.95 0.41 4.90
N LEU A 14 -6.48 -0.79 4.70
CA LEU A 14 -6.86 -1.72 5.76
C LEU A 14 -6.00 -2.99 5.68
N VAL A 15 -5.37 -3.37 6.78
CA VAL A 15 -4.42 -4.49 6.82
C VAL A 15 -4.88 -5.56 7.80
N ASP A 16 -5.01 -6.81 7.34
CA ASP A 16 -5.12 -7.96 8.22
C ASP A 16 -3.74 -8.42 8.68
N LEU A 17 -3.30 -7.92 9.84
CA LEU A 17 -1.98 -8.26 10.38
C LEU A 17 -1.89 -9.72 10.82
N ASP A 18 -2.96 -10.31 11.34
CA ASP A 18 -2.95 -11.72 11.73
C ASP A 18 -2.75 -12.62 10.51
N ALA A 19 -3.47 -12.34 9.43
CA ALA A 19 -3.30 -13.06 8.17
C ALA A 19 -1.92 -12.81 7.54
N ALA A 20 -1.39 -11.57 7.61
CA ALA A 20 -0.06 -11.24 7.11
C ALA A 20 1.03 -12.06 7.79
N PHE A 21 0.92 -12.24 9.12
CA PHE A 21 1.86 -13.00 9.93
C PHE A 21 1.53 -14.50 10.08
N GLY A 22 0.44 -14.98 9.45
CA GLY A 22 0.02 -16.38 9.55
C GLY A 22 -0.49 -16.79 10.93
N ARG A 23 -1.06 -15.87 11.69
CA ARG A 23 -1.57 -16.07 13.06
C ARG A 23 -3.08 -16.27 13.12
N GLY A 24 -3.76 -16.21 11.99
CA GLY A 24 -5.21 -16.30 11.85
C GLY A 24 -5.72 -15.42 10.71
N GLU A 25 -6.99 -15.09 10.74
CA GLU A 25 -7.63 -14.19 9.78
C GLU A 25 -8.78 -13.43 10.43
N ASN A 26 -9.08 -12.23 9.93
CA ASN A 26 -10.14 -11.36 10.44
C ASN A 26 -11.20 -11.04 9.36
N SER A 27 -11.45 -11.96 8.44
CA SER A 27 -12.28 -11.73 7.25
C SER A 27 -13.68 -11.19 7.58
N ALA A 28 -14.34 -11.70 8.63
CA ALA A 28 -15.66 -11.24 9.05
C ALA A 28 -15.62 -9.78 9.57
N LEU A 29 -14.61 -9.44 10.38
CA LEU A 29 -14.41 -8.09 10.90
C LEU A 29 -14.10 -7.11 9.75
N LEU A 30 -13.25 -7.52 8.81
CA LEU A 30 -12.92 -6.71 7.65
C LEU A 30 -14.15 -6.42 6.79
N ALA A 31 -14.99 -7.44 6.54
CA ALA A 31 -16.25 -7.26 5.81
C ALA A 31 -17.20 -6.31 6.54
N GLU A 32 -17.28 -6.39 7.88
CA GLU A 32 -18.09 -5.47 8.68
C GLU A 32 -17.56 -4.03 8.57
N VAL A 33 -16.24 -3.83 8.66
CA VAL A 33 -15.61 -2.50 8.54
C VAL A 33 -15.85 -1.92 7.15
N VAL A 34 -15.57 -2.69 6.10
CA VAL A 34 -15.77 -2.24 4.71
C VAL A 34 -17.23 -1.91 4.45
N GLY A 35 -18.16 -2.75 4.92
CA GLY A 35 -19.59 -2.55 4.73
C GLY A 35 -20.20 -1.33 5.46
N LYS A 36 -19.46 -0.73 6.41
CA LYS A 36 -19.87 0.49 7.12
C LYS A 36 -19.27 1.76 6.54
N LEU A 37 -18.41 1.65 5.52
CA LEU A 37 -17.71 2.78 4.93
C LEU A 37 -18.29 3.11 3.56
N ASP A 38 -18.45 4.40 3.29
CA ASP A 38 -18.82 4.95 1.99
C ASP A 38 -17.62 5.40 1.16
N ILE A 39 -16.40 5.25 1.73
CA ILE A 39 -15.13 5.58 1.08
C ILE A 39 -14.48 4.34 0.47
N LYS A 40 -13.52 4.56 -0.41
CA LYS A 40 -12.77 3.47 -1.05
C LYS A 40 -11.85 2.79 -0.04
N VAL A 41 -11.82 1.46 -0.08
CA VAL A 41 -10.94 0.66 0.79
C VAL A 41 -9.95 -0.14 -0.05
N GLU A 42 -8.67 0.03 0.25
CA GLU A 42 -7.62 -0.87 -0.20
C GLU A 42 -7.31 -1.86 0.91
N LEU A 43 -7.43 -3.16 0.62
CA LEU A 43 -7.24 -4.24 1.58
C LEU A 43 -5.92 -4.97 1.31
N SER A 44 -5.16 -5.22 2.35
CA SER A 44 -3.95 -6.03 2.32
C SER A 44 -3.84 -7.00 3.51
N GLY A 45 -2.86 -7.87 3.47
CA GLY A 45 -2.55 -8.84 4.52
C GLY A 45 -3.05 -10.25 4.21
N GLY A 46 -2.13 -11.20 4.12
CA GLY A 46 -2.42 -12.63 4.01
C GLY A 46 -3.00 -13.14 2.69
N ILE A 47 -3.07 -12.32 1.65
CA ILE A 47 -3.65 -12.70 0.34
C ILE A 47 -2.56 -13.39 -0.49
N ARG A 48 -2.68 -14.72 -0.69
CA ARG A 48 -1.61 -15.56 -1.25
C ARG A 48 -2.05 -16.59 -2.29
N ASP A 49 -3.37 -16.79 -2.42
CA ASP A 49 -3.99 -17.79 -3.28
C ASP A 49 -5.42 -17.37 -3.66
N ASP A 50 -6.05 -18.16 -4.54
CA ASP A 50 -7.41 -17.90 -5.03
C ASP A 50 -8.44 -17.86 -3.89
N GLU A 51 -8.24 -18.63 -2.81
CA GLU A 51 -9.17 -18.68 -1.69
C GLU A 51 -9.10 -17.40 -0.85
N SER A 52 -7.89 -16.98 -0.44
CA SER A 52 -7.68 -15.74 0.30
C SER A 52 -8.04 -14.50 -0.53
N LEU A 53 -7.76 -14.51 -1.84
CA LEU A 53 -8.20 -13.46 -2.76
C LEU A 53 -9.72 -13.36 -2.83
N ARG A 54 -10.43 -14.49 -2.96
CA ARG A 54 -11.89 -14.51 -3.01
C ARG A 54 -12.52 -14.00 -1.72
N ARG A 55 -11.96 -14.36 -0.56
CA ARG A 55 -12.40 -13.81 0.74
C ARG A 55 -12.19 -12.30 0.81
N ALA A 56 -11.03 -11.80 0.39
CA ALA A 56 -10.74 -10.38 0.37
C ALA A 56 -11.69 -9.61 -0.56
N LEU A 57 -11.93 -10.11 -1.77
CA LEU A 57 -12.89 -9.51 -2.72
C LEU A 57 -14.32 -9.52 -2.19
N ALA A 58 -14.72 -10.58 -1.46
CA ALA A 58 -16.05 -10.72 -0.87
C ALA A 58 -16.32 -9.68 0.24
N THR A 59 -15.31 -9.02 0.79
CA THR A 59 -15.49 -7.90 1.74
C THR A 59 -16.12 -6.67 1.08
N GLY A 60 -16.09 -6.57 -0.25
CA GLY A 60 -16.52 -5.38 -1.01
C GLY A 60 -15.45 -4.30 -1.12
N CYS A 61 -14.19 -4.57 -0.74
CA CYS A 61 -13.10 -3.61 -0.88
C CYS A 61 -12.93 -3.16 -2.35
N THR A 62 -12.48 -1.93 -2.53
CA THR A 62 -12.26 -1.34 -3.86
C THR A 62 -11.01 -1.91 -4.53
N ARG A 63 -9.95 -2.14 -3.74
CA ARG A 63 -8.63 -2.56 -4.23
C ARG A 63 -8.00 -3.57 -3.28
N ILE A 64 -7.25 -4.49 -3.85
CA ILE A 64 -6.41 -5.47 -3.16
C ILE A 64 -4.96 -5.06 -3.35
N ASN A 65 -4.19 -5.02 -2.27
CA ASN A 65 -2.74 -4.85 -2.33
C ASN A 65 -2.04 -6.19 -2.03
N LEU A 66 -1.39 -6.74 -3.06
CA LEU A 66 -0.64 -8.00 -2.97
C LEU A 66 0.81 -7.70 -2.55
N GLY A 67 1.23 -8.22 -1.40
CA GLY A 67 2.60 -8.10 -0.92
C GLY A 67 3.43 -9.34 -1.26
N THR A 68 3.73 -10.16 -0.26
CA THR A 68 4.59 -11.37 -0.36
C THR A 68 4.25 -12.29 -1.53
N ALA A 69 2.98 -12.47 -1.85
CA ALA A 69 2.55 -13.35 -2.95
C ALA A 69 3.07 -12.87 -4.31
N ALA A 70 3.17 -11.57 -4.52
CA ALA A 70 3.70 -11.00 -5.77
C ALA A 70 5.19 -11.35 -5.99
N LEU A 71 5.91 -11.67 -4.92
CA LEU A 71 7.32 -12.04 -4.94
C LEU A 71 7.51 -13.58 -4.98
N GLU A 72 6.70 -14.31 -4.23
CA GLU A 72 6.85 -15.76 -4.06
C GLU A 72 6.08 -16.59 -5.11
N ASN A 73 5.02 -16.02 -5.72
CA ASN A 73 4.19 -16.69 -6.71
C ASN A 73 3.93 -15.78 -7.93
N PRO A 74 4.96 -15.52 -8.75
CA PRO A 74 4.87 -14.57 -9.86
C PRO A 74 3.83 -14.96 -10.91
N ASP A 75 3.70 -16.25 -11.27
CA ASP A 75 2.75 -16.71 -12.27
C ASP A 75 1.29 -16.51 -11.84
N TRP A 76 1.00 -16.82 -10.58
CA TRP A 76 -0.32 -16.56 -10.00
C TRP A 76 -0.60 -15.05 -9.97
N THR A 77 0.38 -14.24 -9.57
CA THR A 77 0.24 -12.78 -9.51
C THR A 77 -0.04 -12.20 -10.90
N ALA A 78 0.69 -12.63 -11.92
CA ALA A 78 0.45 -12.20 -13.31
C ALA A 78 -0.98 -12.52 -13.76
N LYS A 79 -1.48 -13.72 -13.46
CA LYS A 79 -2.87 -14.11 -13.75
C LYS A 79 -3.87 -13.19 -13.04
N ILE A 80 -3.66 -12.90 -11.75
CA ILE A 80 -4.57 -12.05 -10.97
C ILE A 80 -4.55 -10.60 -11.44
N ILE A 81 -3.38 -10.07 -11.80
CA ILE A 81 -3.25 -8.74 -12.41
C ILE A 81 -4.05 -8.65 -13.70
N GLN A 82 -3.94 -9.65 -14.57
CA GLN A 82 -4.67 -9.67 -15.85
C GLN A 82 -6.19 -9.81 -15.66
N GLU A 83 -6.63 -10.59 -14.66
CA GLU A 83 -8.05 -10.83 -14.40
C GLU A 83 -8.74 -9.64 -13.74
N TYR A 84 -8.06 -8.95 -12.80
CA TYR A 84 -8.68 -7.92 -11.96
C TYR A 84 -8.21 -6.49 -12.26
N GLY A 85 -7.17 -6.32 -13.06
CA GLY A 85 -6.70 -5.02 -13.55
C GLY A 85 -6.48 -3.99 -12.44
N ASP A 86 -7.15 -2.85 -12.53
CA ASP A 86 -7.03 -1.71 -11.62
C ASP A 86 -7.43 -2.02 -10.16
N ARG A 87 -8.06 -3.15 -9.93
CA ARG A 87 -8.37 -3.62 -8.57
C ARG A 87 -7.18 -4.25 -7.86
N ILE A 88 -6.06 -4.46 -8.56
CA ILE A 88 -4.84 -5.02 -7.96
C ILE A 88 -3.76 -3.93 -7.91
N ALA A 89 -3.24 -3.72 -6.72
CA ALA A 89 -1.98 -3.04 -6.47
C ALA A 89 -0.94 -4.06 -6.01
N VAL A 90 0.33 -3.77 -6.20
CA VAL A 90 1.42 -4.59 -5.65
C VAL A 90 2.20 -3.80 -4.62
N GLY A 91 2.28 -4.36 -3.42
CA GLY A 91 3.08 -3.85 -2.31
C GLY A 91 4.53 -4.27 -2.46
N LEU A 92 5.41 -3.29 -2.50
CA LEU A 92 6.85 -3.43 -2.58
C LEU A 92 7.47 -2.94 -1.27
N ASP A 93 7.69 -3.85 -0.35
CA ASP A 93 8.35 -3.58 0.93
C ASP A 93 9.87 -3.68 0.73
N VAL A 94 10.60 -2.59 0.96
CA VAL A 94 11.97 -2.43 0.50
C VAL A 94 12.92 -2.11 1.66
N ARG A 95 14.09 -2.75 1.66
CA ARG A 95 15.25 -2.36 2.47
C ARG A 95 16.41 -2.02 1.54
N GLY A 96 16.68 -0.73 1.37
CA GLY A 96 17.54 -0.27 0.27
C GLY A 96 16.87 -0.58 -1.08
N HIS A 97 17.45 -1.44 -1.90
CA HIS A 97 16.85 -1.93 -3.14
C HIS A 97 16.47 -3.42 -3.09
N VAL A 98 16.55 -4.04 -1.91
CA VAL A 98 16.18 -5.44 -1.71
C VAL A 98 14.76 -5.53 -1.19
N LEU A 99 13.95 -6.36 -1.84
CA LEU A 99 12.57 -6.60 -1.44
C LEU A 99 12.49 -7.52 -0.22
N ALA A 100 11.64 -7.15 0.71
CA ALA A 100 11.34 -7.89 1.91
C ALA A 100 9.98 -8.59 1.79
N ALA A 101 9.91 -9.83 2.22
CA ALA A 101 8.70 -10.65 2.23
C ALA A 101 8.43 -11.21 3.63
N ARG A 102 7.22 -11.78 3.81
CA ARG A 102 6.81 -12.48 5.04
C ARG A 102 6.98 -11.64 6.30
N GLY A 103 6.39 -10.43 6.31
CA GLY A 103 6.54 -9.51 7.43
C GLY A 103 7.99 -9.05 7.62
N TRP A 104 8.72 -8.87 6.49
CA TRP A 104 10.09 -8.35 6.42
C TRP A 104 11.18 -9.27 6.99
N THR A 105 10.86 -10.56 7.14
CA THR A 105 11.79 -11.56 7.69
C THR A 105 12.64 -12.27 6.64
N LYS A 106 12.28 -12.12 5.35
CA LYS A 106 12.96 -12.77 4.22
C LYS A 106 13.24 -11.76 3.11
N GLU A 107 14.45 -11.78 2.58
CA GLU A 107 14.81 -11.09 1.34
C GLU A 107 14.26 -11.85 0.12
N SER A 108 13.72 -11.14 -0.86
CA SER A 108 12.97 -11.75 -1.97
C SER A 108 13.26 -11.13 -3.34
N GLY A 109 14.46 -10.63 -3.55
CA GLY A 109 14.91 -10.17 -4.86
C GLY A 109 15.17 -8.67 -4.97
N ASP A 110 15.55 -8.24 -6.15
CA ASP A 110 15.81 -6.84 -6.47
C ASP A 110 14.51 -6.10 -6.80
N LEU A 111 14.43 -4.86 -6.33
CA LEU A 111 13.27 -3.99 -6.53
C LEU A 111 13.00 -3.70 -8.01
N PHE A 112 14.03 -3.31 -8.75
CA PHE A 112 13.87 -2.84 -10.12
C PHE A 112 13.61 -3.99 -11.11
N GLU A 113 14.26 -5.14 -10.90
CA GLU A 113 13.95 -6.36 -11.66
C GLU A 113 12.50 -6.81 -11.43
N THR A 114 12.01 -6.68 -10.19
CA THR A 114 10.63 -7.01 -9.86
C THR A 114 9.64 -6.03 -10.49
N ILE A 115 9.92 -4.73 -10.48
CA ILE A 115 9.09 -3.73 -11.15
C ILE A 115 9.04 -4.01 -12.67
N ASP A 116 10.18 -4.28 -13.32
CA ASP A 116 10.24 -4.61 -14.74
C ASP A 116 9.39 -5.84 -15.10
N ARG A 117 9.39 -6.87 -14.25
CA ARG A 117 8.50 -8.02 -14.42
C ARG A 117 7.04 -7.63 -14.28
N LEU A 118 6.67 -6.90 -13.22
CA LEU A 118 5.29 -6.49 -12.94
C LEU A 118 4.74 -5.52 -14.00
N GLU A 119 5.58 -4.68 -14.61
CA GLU A 119 5.21 -3.85 -15.77
C GLU A 119 4.79 -4.74 -16.97
N ARG A 120 5.55 -5.80 -17.26
CA ARG A 120 5.21 -6.78 -18.32
C ARG A 120 3.92 -7.53 -18.00
N ASP A 121 3.65 -7.82 -16.73
CA ASP A 121 2.42 -8.46 -16.27
C ASP A 121 1.20 -7.52 -16.33
N GLY A 122 1.42 -6.21 -16.51
CA GLY A 122 0.38 -5.19 -16.60
C GLY A 122 -0.10 -4.65 -15.26
N CYS A 123 0.76 -4.68 -14.22
CA CYS A 123 0.44 -4.12 -12.91
C CYS A 123 -0.06 -2.67 -13.02
N ALA A 124 -1.15 -2.37 -12.34
CA ALA A 124 -1.80 -1.06 -12.44
C ALA A 124 -1.23 -0.01 -11.48
N ARG A 125 -0.63 -0.42 -10.35
CA ARG A 125 -0.21 0.47 -9.27
C ARG A 125 0.76 -0.21 -8.32
N TYR A 126 1.65 0.58 -7.72
CA TYR A 126 2.58 0.13 -6.69
C TYR A 126 2.32 0.84 -5.36
N VAL A 127 2.43 0.10 -4.25
CA VAL A 127 2.53 0.65 -2.89
C VAL A 127 3.96 0.41 -2.42
N VAL A 128 4.75 1.45 -2.25
CA VAL A 128 6.18 1.35 -1.92
C VAL A 128 6.41 1.70 -0.47
N THR A 129 6.90 0.74 0.31
CA THR A 129 7.21 0.91 1.73
C THR A 129 8.71 0.77 1.98
N ASP A 130 9.37 1.81 2.48
CA ASP A 130 10.70 1.63 3.07
C ASP A 130 10.53 1.04 4.48
N VAL A 131 10.85 -0.25 4.65
CA VAL A 131 10.69 -0.96 5.91
C VAL A 131 11.61 -0.43 7.02
N THR A 132 12.67 0.29 6.66
CA THR A 132 13.57 0.93 7.65
C THR A 132 12.98 2.23 8.21
N LYS A 133 12.02 2.81 7.51
CA LYS A 133 11.31 4.03 7.87
C LYS A 133 9.96 3.76 8.51
N ASP A 134 9.32 2.62 8.15
CA ASP A 134 7.97 2.34 8.61
C ASP A 134 7.86 2.31 10.14
N GLY A 135 6.85 3.00 10.66
CA GLY A 135 6.61 3.15 12.10
C GLY A 135 7.64 3.99 12.87
N THR A 136 8.69 4.54 12.24
CA THR A 136 9.76 5.30 12.92
C THR A 136 9.45 6.78 13.16
N LEU A 137 8.53 7.35 12.39
CA LEU A 137 8.24 8.80 12.37
C LEU A 137 9.48 9.66 12.02
N GLN A 138 10.31 9.20 11.08
CA GLN A 138 11.54 9.87 10.64
C GLN A 138 11.46 10.43 9.22
N GLY A 139 10.26 10.59 8.69
CA GLY A 139 10.01 11.02 7.32
C GLY A 139 10.06 9.87 6.30
N PRO A 140 9.41 10.06 5.13
CA PRO A 140 9.39 9.11 4.03
C PRO A 140 10.76 9.06 3.32
N ASN A 141 11.01 7.98 2.58
CA ASN A 141 12.19 7.87 1.72
C ASN A 141 11.91 8.48 0.33
N VAL A 142 12.04 9.80 0.24
CA VAL A 142 11.81 10.56 -1.01
C VAL A 142 12.71 10.08 -2.14
N GLN A 143 13.98 9.75 -1.85
CA GLN A 143 14.93 9.27 -2.86
C GLN A 143 14.46 7.94 -3.47
N LEU A 144 14.08 6.97 -2.64
CA LEU A 144 13.54 5.69 -3.12
C LEU A 144 12.33 5.89 -4.03
N LEU A 145 11.40 6.77 -3.66
CA LEU A 145 10.22 7.07 -4.47
C LEU A 145 10.60 7.69 -5.82
N GLN A 146 11.57 8.59 -5.86
CA GLN A 146 12.09 9.16 -7.10
C GLN A 146 12.72 8.08 -8.01
N GLU A 147 13.51 7.18 -7.44
CA GLU A 147 14.13 6.06 -8.16
C GLU A 147 13.06 5.11 -8.74
N VAL A 148 12.03 4.79 -7.97
CA VAL A 148 10.89 3.97 -8.45
C VAL A 148 10.13 4.69 -9.56
N CYS A 149 9.77 5.95 -9.39
CA CYS A 149 9.06 6.73 -10.41
C CYS A 149 9.89 6.95 -11.68
N ALA A 150 11.20 6.80 -11.63
CA ALA A 150 12.06 6.89 -12.82
C ALA A 150 11.94 5.65 -13.73
N VAL A 151 11.55 4.49 -13.18
CA VAL A 151 11.48 3.21 -13.92
C VAL A 151 10.05 2.78 -14.22
N THR A 152 9.04 3.41 -13.66
CA THR A 152 7.62 3.11 -13.97
C THR A 152 6.85 4.38 -14.35
N LYS A 153 5.77 4.20 -15.12
CA LYS A 153 4.74 5.24 -15.38
C LYS A 153 3.44 4.95 -14.63
N LYS A 154 3.41 3.87 -13.84
CA LYS A 154 2.25 3.53 -13.04
C LYS A 154 2.20 4.39 -11.79
N PRO A 155 1.00 4.68 -11.26
CA PRO A 155 0.85 5.40 -10.01
C PRO A 155 1.58 4.69 -8.86
N VAL A 156 2.25 5.49 -8.03
CA VAL A 156 2.98 5.03 -6.85
C VAL A 156 2.35 5.63 -5.59
N VAL A 157 2.02 4.78 -4.63
CA VAL A 157 1.58 5.18 -3.30
C VAL A 157 2.75 5.06 -2.34
N ALA A 158 3.11 6.17 -1.68
CA ALA A 158 4.17 6.20 -0.68
C ALA A 158 3.70 5.59 0.65
N SER A 159 4.52 4.76 1.27
CA SER A 159 4.24 4.17 2.57
C SER A 159 5.48 4.15 3.46
N GLY A 160 5.27 4.32 4.76
CA GLY A 160 6.32 4.27 5.78
C GLY A 160 6.99 5.62 6.08
N GLY A 161 7.19 5.88 7.36
CA GLY A 161 7.99 6.98 7.88
C GLY A 161 7.30 8.33 8.02
N ILE A 162 6.19 8.58 7.35
CA ILE A 162 5.49 9.88 7.36
C ILE A 162 5.19 10.31 8.80
N SER A 163 5.62 11.52 9.17
CA SER A 163 5.60 12.01 10.55
C SER A 163 5.04 13.41 10.72
N SER A 164 4.95 14.20 9.66
CA SER A 164 4.56 15.60 9.70
C SER A 164 3.87 16.07 8.43
N LEU A 165 3.23 17.23 8.47
CA LEU A 165 2.68 17.89 7.27
C LEU A 165 3.78 18.26 6.26
N ALA A 166 4.98 18.58 6.71
CA ALA A 166 6.12 18.85 5.81
C ALA A 166 6.51 17.59 5.00
N ASP A 167 6.34 16.39 5.57
CA ASP A 167 6.54 15.16 4.82
C ASP A 167 5.48 14.99 3.72
N ILE A 168 4.23 15.35 4.00
CA ILE A 168 3.16 15.36 2.99
C ILE A 168 3.50 16.35 1.87
N GLU A 169 3.97 17.58 2.18
CA GLU A 169 4.42 18.55 1.18
C GLU A 169 5.55 17.98 0.31
N SER A 170 6.51 17.30 0.92
CA SER A 170 7.61 16.64 0.20
C SER A 170 7.12 15.58 -0.78
N LEU A 171 6.10 14.81 -0.40
CA LEU A 171 5.48 13.81 -1.27
C LEU A 171 4.63 14.45 -2.37
N MET A 172 3.91 15.53 -2.08
CA MET A 172 3.18 16.31 -3.09
C MET A 172 4.08 16.82 -4.20
N ALA A 173 5.31 17.22 -3.88
CA ALA A 173 6.30 17.62 -4.88
C ALA A 173 6.67 16.50 -5.87
N LEU A 174 6.42 15.23 -5.52
CA LEU A 174 6.65 14.07 -6.39
C LEU A 174 5.41 13.70 -7.23
N ASN A 175 4.29 14.40 -7.08
CA ASN A 175 3.06 14.08 -7.82
C ASN A 175 3.29 14.13 -9.34
N ALA A 176 4.02 15.14 -9.82
CA ALA A 176 4.33 15.29 -11.23
C ALA A 176 5.13 14.12 -11.85
N ILE A 177 5.82 13.34 -11.05
CA ILE A 177 6.62 12.19 -11.50
C ILE A 177 5.95 10.83 -11.26
N GLY A 178 4.80 10.80 -10.55
CA GLY A 178 4.00 9.59 -10.41
C GLY A 178 3.57 9.18 -9.00
N VAL A 179 3.97 9.91 -7.95
CA VAL A 179 3.47 9.65 -6.60
C VAL A 179 2.03 10.18 -6.50
N GLU A 180 1.04 9.30 -6.45
CA GLU A 180 -0.38 9.68 -6.44
C GLU A 180 -0.96 9.88 -5.05
N GLY A 181 -0.33 9.33 -4.01
CA GLY A 181 -0.85 9.38 -2.66
C GLY A 181 0.11 8.80 -1.63
N ALA A 182 -0.34 8.82 -0.38
CA ALA A 182 0.43 8.35 0.76
C ALA A 182 -0.42 7.58 1.76
N ILE A 183 0.12 6.50 2.31
CA ILE A 183 -0.46 5.78 3.44
C ILE A 183 0.13 6.39 4.72
N VAL A 184 -0.74 6.95 5.54
CA VAL A 184 -0.39 7.54 6.83
C VAL A 184 -1.02 6.71 7.94
N GLY A 185 -0.19 6.10 8.76
CA GLY A 185 -0.64 5.27 9.89
C GLY A 185 -0.27 5.91 11.24
N LYS A 186 0.90 5.56 11.74
CA LYS A 186 1.35 5.89 13.09
C LYS A 186 1.27 7.37 13.45
N ALA A 187 1.55 8.28 12.51
CA ALA A 187 1.50 9.71 12.74
C ALA A 187 0.10 10.20 13.14
N LEU A 188 -0.97 9.66 12.52
CA LEU A 188 -2.35 9.98 12.87
C LEU A 188 -2.71 9.47 14.27
N TYR A 189 -2.32 8.24 14.61
CA TYR A 189 -2.57 7.68 15.94
C TYR A 189 -1.74 8.36 17.03
N ALA A 190 -0.57 8.88 16.70
CA ALA A 190 0.27 9.66 17.60
C ALA A 190 -0.18 11.12 17.73
N GLY A 191 -1.18 11.56 16.95
CA GLY A 191 -1.66 12.95 16.96
C GLY A 191 -0.66 13.96 16.41
N ALA A 192 0.26 13.53 15.54
CA ALA A 192 1.25 14.43 14.95
C ALA A 192 0.59 15.46 14.02
N PHE A 193 -0.47 15.08 13.35
CA PHE A 193 -1.40 15.91 12.58
C PHE A 193 -2.71 15.14 12.36
N THR A 194 -3.74 15.83 11.89
CA THR A 194 -5.05 15.25 11.60
C THR A 194 -5.21 14.95 10.11
N VAL A 195 -6.15 14.05 9.78
CA VAL A 195 -6.54 13.81 8.38
C VAL A 195 -7.01 15.11 7.71
N GLN A 196 -7.77 15.93 8.43
CA GLN A 196 -8.27 17.20 7.93
C GLN A 196 -7.11 18.14 7.53
N GLU A 197 -6.12 18.34 8.41
CA GLU A 197 -4.95 19.18 8.13
C GLU A 197 -4.18 18.69 6.90
N ALA A 198 -3.99 17.36 6.77
CA ALA A 198 -3.33 16.77 5.60
C ALA A 198 -4.15 17.01 4.32
N LEU A 199 -5.48 16.83 4.35
CA LEU A 199 -6.34 17.05 3.19
C LEU A 199 -6.44 18.54 2.81
N GLU A 200 -6.45 19.46 3.75
CA GLU A 200 -6.42 20.91 3.48
C GLU A 200 -5.13 21.32 2.77
N LEU A 201 -4.00 20.70 3.15
CA LEU A 201 -2.73 20.92 2.50
C LEU A 201 -2.74 20.46 1.04
N THR A 202 -3.33 19.29 0.75
CA THR A 202 -3.37 18.70 -0.61
C THR A 202 -4.31 19.41 -1.58
N LYS A 203 -5.16 20.33 -1.10
CA LYS A 203 -6.06 21.15 -1.94
C LYS A 203 -5.40 22.40 -2.52
N ARG A 204 -4.16 22.69 -2.11
CA ARG A 204 -3.38 23.86 -2.58
C ARG A 204 -2.65 23.52 -3.87
#